data_65970ae170d8f8202d99d1e7951392ac
#
_entry.id   65970ae170d8f8202d99d1e7951392ac
#
_cell.length_a   1.000
_cell.length_b   1.000
_cell.length_c   1.000
_cell.angle_alpha   90.00
_cell.angle_beta   90.00
_cell.angle_gamma   90.00
#
_symmetry.space_group_name_H-M   'P 1'
#
loop_
_entity.id
_entity.type
_entity.pdbx_description
1 polymer ?
#
loop_
_entity_poly.entity_id
_entity_poly.type
_entity_poly.pdbx_seq_one_letter_code
_entity_poly.pdbx_strand_id
1 'polypeptide(L)'
;MITWTDFSRQRPALADAGRRQFYQFGIGLAFLATVRNDGAPRVHPVCPVISDAGLYLLIMAGPKRQDLRRDGRYALHSETCPPPRQNDGFAVTGRARQVTDAALQQVVRGQVLTERDGKVWPSFDEDVIFELGIERALLTLTQADGQFPAGPTIWTAGNEPGT
;
A
#
# COMPACT_ATOMS: atom_id res chain seq x y z
N MET A 1 4.92 6.32 -12.81
CA MET A 1 4.67 5.20 -11.89
C MET A 1 5.97 4.48 -11.63
N ILE A 2 6.34 4.31 -10.36
CA ILE A 2 7.57 3.63 -9.94
C ILE A 2 7.24 2.52 -8.93
N THR A 3 8.18 1.62 -8.68
CA THR A 3 8.04 0.58 -7.63
C THR A 3 8.19 1.19 -6.24
N TRP A 4 7.77 0.47 -5.18
CA TRP A 4 8.07 0.87 -3.80
C TRP A 4 9.58 0.97 -3.56
N THR A 5 10.36 0.09 -4.13
CA THR A 5 11.82 0.08 -4.02
C THR A 5 12.44 1.36 -4.58
N ASP A 6 11.99 1.80 -5.76
CA ASP A 6 12.45 3.05 -6.37
C ASP A 6 11.98 4.27 -5.58
N PHE A 7 10.73 4.25 -5.09
CA PHE A 7 10.20 5.28 -4.20
C PHE A 7 11.04 5.41 -2.92
N SER A 8 11.39 4.28 -2.30
CA SER A 8 12.21 4.25 -1.08
C SER A 8 13.63 4.81 -1.31
N ARG A 9 14.21 4.56 -2.48
CA ARG A 9 15.51 5.16 -2.85
C ARG A 9 15.43 6.66 -3.07
N GLN A 10 14.36 7.13 -3.73
CA GLN A 10 14.16 8.55 -4.02
C GLN A 10 13.75 9.36 -2.78
N ARG A 11 12.98 8.76 -1.88
CA ARG A 11 12.38 9.42 -0.71
C ARG A 11 12.45 8.53 0.54
N PRO A 12 13.64 8.20 1.03
CA PRO A 12 13.81 7.22 2.11
C PRO A 12 13.04 7.60 3.37
N ALA A 13 13.11 8.84 3.83
CA ALA A 13 12.39 9.27 5.04
C ALA A 13 10.86 9.18 4.90
N LEU A 14 10.32 9.48 3.69
CA LEU A 14 8.89 9.39 3.42
C LEU A 14 8.44 7.93 3.33
N ALA A 15 9.22 7.08 2.69
CA ALA A 15 8.95 5.65 2.58
C ALA A 15 9.00 4.95 3.95
N ASP A 16 9.99 5.27 4.78
CA ASP A 16 10.09 4.76 6.16
C ASP A 16 8.90 5.19 7.02
N ALA A 17 8.50 6.45 6.93
CA ALA A 17 7.31 6.94 7.63
C ALA A 17 6.05 6.22 7.13
N GLY A 18 5.90 6.06 5.83
CA GLY A 18 4.77 5.34 5.22
C GLY A 18 4.74 3.87 5.63
N ARG A 19 5.90 3.19 5.65
CA ARG A 19 6.00 1.81 6.14
C ARG A 19 5.53 1.69 7.58
N ARG A 20 5.93 2.60 8.48
CA ARG A 20 5.46 2.62 9.87
C ARG A 20 3.95 2.80 9.96
N GLN A 21 3.34 3.60 9.09
CA GLN A 21 1.88 3.78 9.07
C GLN A 21 1.16 2.51 8.58
N PHE A 22 1.69 1.80 7.60
CA PHE A 22 1.10 0.53 7.17
C PHE A 22 1.27 -0.59 8.21
N TYR A 23 2.38 -0.61 8.94
CA TYR A 23 2.76 -1.70 9.86
C TYR A 23 2.61 -1.34 11.35
N GLN A 24 1.76 -0.37 11.70
CA GLN A 24 1.60 0.08 13.08
C GLN A 24 1.11 -1.03 14.05
N PHE A 25 0.60 -2.14 13.54
CA PHE A 25 0.12 -3.29 14.32
C PHE A 25 0.94 -4.57 14.09
N GLY A 26 2.15 -4.45 13.55
CA GLY A 26 3.06 -5.58 13.33
C GLY A 26 2.87 -6.30 11.99
N ILE A 27 1.69 -6.19 11.38
CA ILE A 27 1.39 -6.63 10.01
C ILE A 27 0.86 -5.45 9.20
N GLY A 28 0.97 -5.53 7.87
CA GLY A 28 0.41 -4.49 7.00
C GLY A 28 -1.11 -4.43 7.13
N LEU A 29 -1.66 -3.25 7.48
CA LEU A 29 -3.10 -2.96 7.49
C LEU A 29 -3.38 -1.66 6.74
N ALA A 30 -4.36 -1.73 5.84
CA ALA A 30 -4.72 -0.59 4.99
C ALA A 30 -6.13 -0.74 4.42
N PHE A 31 -6.68 0.37 3.93
CA PHE A 31 -7.88 0.40 3.10
C PHE A 31 -7.50 0.57 1.64
N LEU A 32 -7.93 -0.37 0.80
CA LEU A 32 -7.77 -0.33 -0.65
C LEU A 32 -9.04 0.20 -1.29
N ALA A 33 -8.92 1.28 -2.05
CA ALA A 33 -9.95 1.74 -2.98
C ALA A 33 -9.64 1.24 -4.39
N THR A 34 -10.65 0.69 -5.07
CA THR A 34 -10.62 0.28 -6.48
C THR A 34 -11.75 0.94 -7.25
N VAL A 35 -11.68 0.92 -8.57
CA VAL A 35 -12.71 1.49 -9.45
C VAL A 35 -13.62 0.37 -9.97
N ARG A 36 -14.90 0.42 -9.63
CA ARG A 36 -15.92 -0.51 -10.10
C ARG A 36 -16.18 -0.34 -11.60
N ASN A 37 -16.89 -1.30 -12.20
CA ASN A 37 -17.24 -1.26 -13.62
C ASN A 37 -18.13 -0.05 -13.99
N ASP A 38 -18.94 0.41 -13.05
CA ASP A 38 -19.79 1.61 -13.19
C ASP A 38 -19.04 2.93 -12.87
N GLY A 39 -17.73 2.86 -12.61
CA GLY A 39 -16.89 4.01 -12.23
C GLY A 39 -16.95 4.40 -10.76
N ALA A 40 -17.86 3.84 -9.97
CA ALA A 40 -17.94 4.13 -8.55
C ALA A 40 -16.74 3.55 -7.77
N PRO A 41 -16.33 4.16 -6.65
CA PRO A 41 -15.29 3.61 -5.79
C PRO A 41 -15.79 2.39 -5.02
N ARG A 42 -14.88 1.46 -4.75
CA ARG A 42 -15.05 0.35 -3.82
C ARG A 42 -13.93 0.37 -2.80
N VAL A 43 -14.24 0.31 -1.52
CA VAL A 43 -13.23 0.33 -0.44
C VAL A 43 -13.30 -0.97 0.35
N HIS A 44 -12.14 -1.57 0.62
CA HIS A 44 -11.99 -2.78 1.41
C HIS A 44 -10.75 -2.73 2.30
N PRO A 45 -10.81 -3.29 3.53
CA PRO A 45 -9.61 -3.57 4.31
C PRO A 45 -8.75 -4.61 3.58
N VAL A 46 -7.44 -4.41 3.60
CA VAL A 46 -6.42 -5.29 3.00
C VAL A 46 -5.17 -5.31 3.85
N CYS A 47 -4.32 -6.31 3.61
CA CYS A 47 -3.02 -6.43 4.26
C CYS A 47 -1.92 -6.23 3.21
N PRO A 48 -1.38 -5.02 3.06
CA PRO A 48 -0.24 -4.79 2.19
C PRO A 48 1.02 -5.49 2.71
N VAL A 49 1.84 -5.94 1.77
CA VAL A 49 3.14 -6.56 2.04
C VAL A 49 4.22 -5.72 1.40
N ILE A 50 5.18 -5.26 2.20
CA ILE A 50 6.34 -4.52 1.73
C ILE A 50 7.56 -5.42 1.90
N SER A 51 8.21 -5.72 0.78
CA SER A 51 9.48 -6.42 0.72
C SER A 51 10.53 -5.58 -0.01
N ASP A 52 11.76 -6.07 -0.08
CA ASP A 52 12.81 -5.43 -0.88
C ASP A 52 12.46 -5.37 -2.38
N ALA A 53 11.57 -6.25 -2.83
CA ALA A 53 11.12 -6.29 -4.21
C ALA A 53 10.02 -5.27 -4.54
N GLY A 54 9.22 -4.80 -3.54
CA GLY A 54 8.15 -3.85 -3.81
C GLY A 54 7.03 -3.83 -2.76
N LEU A 55 5.90 -3.22 -3.14
CA LEU A 55 4.66 -3.18 -2.38
C LEU A 55 3.61 -4.06 -3.05
N TYR A 56 3.05 -5.00 -2.32
CA TYR A 56 2.17 -6.05 -2.87
C TYR A 56 0.89 -6.22 -2.08
N LEU A 57 -0.12 -6.78 -2.76
CA LEU A 57 -1.36 -7.28 -2.17
C LEU A 57 -1.65 -8.69 -2.67
N LEU A 58 -2.02 -9.59 -1.76
CA LEU A 58 -2.64 -10.88 -2.09
C LEU A 58 -4.15 -10.68 -2.09
N ILE A 59 -4.80 -10.92 -3.21
CA ILE A 59 -6.22 -10.61 -3.41
C ILE A 59 -6.99 -11.89 -3.71
N MET A 60 -7.88 -12.25 -2.79
CA MET A 60 -8.84 -13.34 -2.92
C MET A 60 -9.74 -13.17 -4.15
N ALA A 61 -10.32 -14.26 -4.66
CA ALA A 61 -11.33 -14.19 -5.69
C ALA A 61 -12.49 -13.27 -5.27
N GLY A 62 -12.93 -12.39 -6.18
CA GLY A 62 -14.03 -11.49 -5.92
C GLY A 62 -13.98 -10.17 -6.69
N PRO A 63 -14.92 -9.26 -6.40
CA PRO A 63 -15.08 -8.02 -7.17
C PRO A 63 -13.85 -7.12 -7.20
N LYS A 64 -13.12 -6.97 -6.09
CA LYS A 64 -11.92 -6.11 -6.04
C LYS A 64 -10.79 -6.65 -6.93
N ARG A 65 -10.65 -8.01 -7.07
CA ARG A 65 -9.71 -8.64 -8.00
C ARG A 65 -10.09 -8.32 -9.45
N GLN A 66 -11.39 -8.37 -9.77
CA GLN A 66 -11.89 -8.01 -11.10
C GLN A 66 -11.68 -6.54 -11.42
N ASP A 67 -11.92 -5.66 -10.45
CA ASP A 67 -11.67 -4.21 -10.58
C ASP A 67 -10.21 -3.94 -10.93
N LEU A 68 -9.26 -4.50 -10.15
CA LEU A 68 -7.82 -4.31 -10.37
C LEU A 68 -7.35 -4.87 -11.73
N ARG A 69 -7.90 -5.99 -12.19
CA ARG A 69 -7.58 -6.56 -13.49
C ARG A 69 -8.09 -5.70 -14.65
N ARG A 70 -9.26 -5.11 -14.49
CA ARG A 70 -9.90 -4.31 -15.54
C ARG A 70 -9.29 -2.91 -15.64
N ASP A 71 -9.17 -2.21 -14.53
CA ASP A 71 -8.79 -0.79 -14.51
C ASP A 71 -7.36 -0.59 -13.99
N GLY A 72 -7.01 -1.30 -12.93
CA GLY A 72 -5.72 -1.21 -12.25
C GLY A 72 -5.54 0.03 -11.37
N ARG A 73 -6.31 1.11 -11.52
CA ARG A 73 -6.22 2.28 -10.66
C ARG A 73 -6.59 1.93 -9.23
N TYR A 74 -5.81 2.45 -8.29
CA TYR A 74 -6.04 2.22 -6.87
C TYR A 74 -5.67 3.45 -6.03
N ALA A 75 -6.25 3.51 -4.82
CA ALA A 75 -5.71 4.24 -3.70
C ALA A 75 -5.59 3.28 -2.51
N LEU A 76 -4.46 3.35 -1.81
CA LEU A 76 -4.20 2.58 -0.59
C LEU A 76 -3.91 3.56 0.54
N HIS A 77 -4.70 3.51 1.62
CA HIS A 77 -4.54 4.33 2.82
C HIS A 77 -4.26 3.45 4.02
N SER A 78 -3.29 3.82 4.85
CA SER A 78 -3.00 3.11 6.10
C SER A 78 -4.23 3.03 7.01
N GLU A 79 -4.21 2.09 7.96
CA GLU A 79 -5.19 2.08 9.05
C GLU A 79 -5.10 3.38 9.87
N THR A 80 -6.18 3.73 10.55
CA THR A 80 -6.24 4.92 11.40
C THR A 80 -5.47 4.73 12.70
N CYS A 81 -4.93 5.82 13.23
CA CYS A 81 -4.33 5.83 14.57
C CYS A 81 -5.38 6.23 15.61
N PRO A 82 -5.27 5.76 16.86
CA PRO A 82 -6.12 6.25 17.94
C PRO A 82 -5.81 7.72 18.30
N PRO A 83 -6.76 8.46 18.88
CA PRO A 83 -6.51 9.80 19.40
C PRO A 83 -5.30 9.84 20.36
N PRO A 84 -4.51 10.93 20.37
CA PRO A 84 -4.70 12.18 19.62
C PRO A 84 -4.17 12.16 18.18
N ARG A 85 -3.71 11.01 17.68
CA ARG A 85 -3.05 10.86 16.38
C ARG A 85 -4.00 10.37 15.27
N GLN A 86 -5.30 10.54 15.43
CA GLN A 86 -6.33 10.05 14.50
C GLN A 86 -6.20 10.62 13.06
N ASN A 87 -5.43 11.69 12.89
CA ASN A 87 -5.16 12.30 11.59
C ASN A 87 -3.83 11.84 10.96
N ASP A 88 -3.05 11.03 11.69
CA ASP A 88 -1.86 10.42 11.10
C ASP A 88 -2.29 9.40 10.06
N GLY A 89 -1.60 9.41 8.93
CA GLY A 89 -1.88 8.48 7.88
C GLY A 89 -0.92 8.60 6.71
N PHE A 90 -0.82 7.52 5.97
CA PHE A 90 -0.05 7.46 4.75
C PHE A 90 -0.92 6.89 3.64
N ALA A 91 -0.95 7.57 2.50
CA ALA A 91 -1.67 7.12 1.33
C ALA A 91 -0.76 7.06 0.11
N VAL A 92 -0.96 6.05 -0.72
CA VAL A 92 -0.36 5.96 -2.05
C VAL A 92 -1.43 5.72 -3.10
N THR A 93 -1.25 6.30 -4.27
CA THR A 93 -2.10 6.08 -5.43
C THR A 93 -1.25 5.70 -6.63
N GLY A 94 -1.83 4.98 -7.57
CA GLY A 94 -1.18 4.56 -8.79
C GLY A 94 -1.93 3.44 -9.50
N ARG A 95 -1.18 2.50 -10.08
CA ARG A 95 -1.74 1.35 -10.81
C ARG A 95 -1.19 0.03 -10.28
N ALA A 96 -2.10 -0.89 -10.06
CA ALA A 96 -1.80 -2.27 -9.72
C ALA A 96 -1.55 -3.11 -10.98
N ARG A 97 -0.59 -4.00 -10.92
CA ARG A 97 -0.30 -4.99 -11.96
C ARG A 97 -0.25 -6.39 -11.36
N GLN A 98 -0.90 -7.35 -12.02
CA GLN A 98 -0.81 -8.74 -11.59
C GLN A 98 0.63 -9.25 -11.76
N VAL A 99 1.16 -9.86 -10.72
CA VAL A 99 2.47 -10.53 -10.74
C VAL A 99 2.29 -11.90 -11.40
N THR A 100 2.99 -12.12 -12.50
CA THR A 100 2.97 -13.41 -13.23
C THR A 100 4.28 -14.20 -13.06
N ASP A 101 5.35 -13.55 -12.63
CA ASP A 101 6.63 -14.19 -12.36
C ASP A 101 6.54 -15.10 -11.13
N ALA A 102 6.80 -16.40 -11.32
CA ALA A 102 6.65 -17.40 -10.27
C ALA A 102 7.68 -17.24 -9.13
N ALA A 103 8.91 -16.80 -9.44
CA ALA A 103 9.93 -16.59 -8.43
C ALA A 103 9.56 -15.40 -7.53
N LEU A 104 9.08 -14.31 -8.11
CA LEU A 104 8.59 -13.16 -7.35
C LEU A 104 7.36 -13.51 -6.51
N GLN A 105 6.44 -14.33 -7.03
CA GLN A 105 5.29 -14.81 -6.25
C GLN A 105 5.75 -15.60 -5.01
N GLN A 106 6.77 -16.44 -5.13
CA GLN A 106 7.32 -17.18 -3.99
C GLN A 106 7.96 -16.24 -2.96
N VAL A 107 8.71 -15.24 -3.40
CA VAL A 107 9.31 -14.22 -2.50
C VAL A 107 8.22 -13.49 -1.71
N VAL A 108 7.18 -13.02 -2.38
CA VAL A 108 6.08 -12.29 -1.72
C VAL A 108 5.30 -13.20 -0.75
N ARG A 109 5.00 -14.45 -1.13
CA ARG A 109 4.34 -15.42 -0.23
C ARG A 109 5.22 -15.76 0.97
N GLY A 110 6.53 -15.94 0.77
CA GLY A 110 7.49 -16.16 1.84
C GLY A 110 7.52 -15.01 2.85
N GLN A 111 7.45 -13.77 2.38
CA GLN A 111 7.34 -12.59 3.24
C GLN A 111 6.05 -12.61 4.08
N VAL A 112 4.90 -12.93 3.47
CA VAL A 112 3.62 -13.07 4.21
C VAL A 112 3.71 -14.13 5.30
N LEU A 113 4.29 -15.29 4.98
CA LEU A 113 4.46 -16.37 5.95
C LEU A 113 5.34 -15.93 7.13
N THR A 114 6.42 -15.21 6.86
CA THR A 114 7.30 -14.65 7.90
C THR A 114 6.57 -13.66 8.79
N GLU A 115 5.84 -12.71 8.20
CA GLU A 115 5.11 -11.66 8.94
C GLU A 115 3.97 -12.21 9.81
N ARG A 116 3.49 -13.43 9.50
CA ARG A 116 2.34 -14.08 10.17
C ARG A 116 2.67 -15.35 10.92
N ASP A 117 3.94 -15.59 11.20
CA ASP A 117 4.39 -16.81 11.89
C ASP A 117 3.84 -18.11 11.24
N GLY A 118 3.80 -18.15 9.91
CA GLY A 118 3.26 -19.27 9.13
C GLY A 118 1.73 -19.37 9.11
N LYS A 119 1.00 -18.48 9.76
CA LYS A 119 -0.47 -18.51 9.82
C LYS A 119 -1.06 -17.80 8.61
N VAL A 120 -1.73 -18.55 7.75
CA VAL A 120 -2.38 -18.03 6.56
C VAL A 120 -3.84 -18.51 6.47
N TRP A 121 -4.60 -17.90 5.60
CA TRP A 121 -6.01 -18.22 5.34
C TRP A 121 -6.16 -19.30 4.27
N PRO A 122 -7.32 -19.99 4.19
CA PRO A 122 -7.49 -21.17 3.32
C PRO A 122 -7.21 -20.93 1.83
N SER A 123 -7.51 -19.75 1.31
CA SER A 123 -7.28 -19.42 -0.12
C SER A 123 -5.90 -18.83 -0.42
N PHE A 124 -4.98 -18.85 0.54
CA PHE A 124 -3.67 -18.20 0.43
C PHE A 124 -2.91 -18.55 -0.86
N ASP A 125 -2.88 -19.84 -1.22
CA ASP A 125 -2.16 -20.30 -2.41
C ASP A 125 -2.87 -19.96 -3.72
N GLU A 126 -4.19 -19.70 -3.67
CA GLU A 126 -5.03 -19.35 -4.83
C GLU A 126 -5.14 -17.83 -5.03
N ASP A 127 -4.68 -17.06 -4.07
CA ASP A 127 -4.77 -15.61 -4.14
C ASP A 127 -3.84 -15.04 -5.21
N VAL A 128 -4.36 -14.07 -5.93
CA VAL A 128 -3.60 -13.37 -6.96
C VAL A 128 -2.80 -12.25 -6.33
N ILE A 129 -1.51 -12.21 -6.65
CA ILE A 129 -0.61 -11.15 -6.20
C ILE A 129 -0.66 -9.99 -7.18
N PHE A 130 -0.85 -8.79 -6.65
CA PHE A 130 -0.72 -7.54 -7.39
C PHE A 130 0.44 -6.73 -6.82
N GLU A 131 1.31 -6.26 -7.71
CA GLU A 131 2.28 -5.20 -7.41
C GLU A 131 1.60 -3.84 -7.51
N LEU A 132 1.81 -2.98 -6.52
CA LEU A 132 1.28 -1.64 -6.47
C LEU A 132 2.35 -0.63 -6.91
N GLY A 133 2.26 -0.19 -8.17
CA GLY A 133 3.11 0.88 -8.68
C GLY A 133 2.61 2.24 -8.22
N ILE A 134 3.54 3.12 -7.77
CA ILE A 134 3.23 4.38 -7.11
C ILE A 134 3.35 5.55 -8.08
N GLU A 135 2.34 6.37 -8.15
CA GLU A 135 2.32 7.65 -8.87
C GLU A 135 2.35 8.84 -7.92
N ARG A 136 1.74 8.69 -6.75
CA ARG A 136 1.70 9.73 -5.72
C ARG A 136 1.71 9.11 -4.33
N ALA A 137 2.39 9.78 -3.39
CA ALA A 137 2.34 9.47 -1.96
C ALA A 137 1.97 10.71 -1.16
N LEU A 138 1.25 10.52 -0.06
CA LEU A 138 0.82 11.56 0.87
C LEU A 138 1.02 11.06 2.28
N LEU A 139 1.70 11.85 3.12
CA LEU A 139 1.90 11.59 4.53
C LEU A 139 1.35 12.76 5.36
N THR A 140 0.52 12.44 6.33
CA THR A 140 0.06 13.38 7.36
C THR A 140 0.50 12.85 8.73
N LEU A 141 1.15 13.69 9.54
CA LEU A 141 1.57 13.35 10.89
C LEU A 141 1.17 14.49 11.85
N THR A 142 0.56 14.13 12.96
CA THR A 142 0.31 15.05 14.09
C THR A 142 1.63 15.51 14.67
N GLN A 143 1.75 16.79 14.98
CA GLN A 143 2.95 17.36 15.59
C GLN A 143 3.11 16.87 17.03
N ALA A 144 4.34 16.96 17.58
CA ALA A 144 4.66 16.46 18.92
C ALA A 144 3.85 17.16 20.05
N ASP A 145 3.37 18.37 19.80
CA ASP A 145 2.52 19.15 20.71
C ASP A 145 1.02 18.81 20.56
N GLY A 146 0.67 17.86 19.71
CA GLY A 146 -0.72 17.46 19.42
C GLY A 146 -1.46 18.39 18.46
N GLN A 147 -0.78 19.42 17.93
CA GLN A 147 -1.38 20.30 16.93
C GLN A 147 -1.52 19.62 15.57
N PHE A 148 -2.50 20.07 14.80
CA PHE A 148 -2.67 19.65 13.42
C PHE A 148 -1.42 19.98 12.62
N PRO A 149 -0.96 19.08 11.71
CA PRO A 149 0.20 19.36 10.87
C PRO A 149 -0.09 20.58 10.00
N ALA A 150 0.94 21.40 9.77
CA ALA A 150 0.84 22.59 8.92
C ALA A 150 0.50 22.26 7.45
N GLY A 151 0.56 21.00 7.08
CA GLY A 151 0.17 20.45 5.78
C GLY A 151 0.73 19.05 5.57
N PRO A 152 0.15 18.26 4.66
CA PRO A 152 0.66 16.95 4.30
C PRO A 152 1.96 17.05 3.51
N THR A 153 2.85 16.06 3.68
CA THR A 153 3.97 15.85 2.77
C THR A 153 3.46 15.11 1.53
N ILE A 154 3.60 15.72 0.38
CA ILE A 154 3.15 15.16 -0.91
C ILE A 154 4.37 14.89 -1.79
N TRP A 155 4.37 13.74 -2.43
CA TRP A 155 5.31 13.37 -3.48
C TRP A 155 4.55 12.85 -4.70
N THR A 156 5.03 13.17 -5.90
CA THR A 156 4.47 12.69 -7.17
C THR A 156 5.62 12.21 -8.07
N ALA A 157 5.45 11.05 -8.69
CA ALA A 157 6.44 10.49 -9.61
C ALA A 157 6.67 11.44 -10.80
N GLY A 158 7.92 11.68 -11.13
CA GLY A 158 8.29 12.58 -12.23
C GLY A 158 8.34 14.07 -11.89
N ASN A 159 7.90 14.49 -10.70
CA ASN A 159 8.15 15.83 -10.18
C ASN A 159 9.36 15.78 -9.24
N GLU A 160 10.52 16.13 -9.73
CA GLU A 160 11.61 16.52 -8.83
C GLU A 160 11.21 17.81 -8.12
N PRO A 161 11.44 17.95 -6.80
CA PRO A 161 11.30 19.24 -6.15
C PRO A 161 12.27 20.19 -6.84
N GLY A 162 11.74 21.22 -7.45
CA GLY A 162 12.55 22.30 -8.00
C GLY A 162 13.55 22.77 -6.93
N THR A 163 14.83 22.78 -7.29
CA THR A 163 15.94 23.37 -6.54
C THR A 163 15.67 24.83 -6.27
#